data_ada5bdfa71742b2672579bf38c59f4cb
#
_entry.id   ada5bdfa71742b2672579bf38c59f4cb
#
_cell.length_a   1.000
_cell.length_b   1.000
_cell.length_c   1.000
_cell.angle_alpha   90.00
_cell.angle_beta   90.00
_cell.angle_gamma   90.00
#
_symmetry.space_group_name_H-M   'P 1'
#
loop_
_entity.id
_entity.type
_entity.pdbx_description
1 polymer ?
#
loop_
_entity_poly.entity_id
_entity_poly.type
_entity_poly.pdbx_seq_one_letter_code
_entity_poly.pdbx_strand_id
1 'polypeptide(L)'
;MIEIELNNIKKNYGLKNILDGFSLEIKSGEKVALIGQNGCGKSTLLKIISGMENVNSGDIHIRNGATIQMLNQIYENEKEDVCVRGFLNKAFEELFCISSKLRELEEEMSVPENENMLDKILKEYGRLQDKYTLLGGYDIEENMSKICSMLHISDNMLNQKYNFLSGGEKTRVNLALILLKKPDILLLDEPTNHLDIDSLEFLEDIVLKYKGTVVIVSHDRYFLDKVVNKTVLLEDGKANIYLGNYSYFLEEDERRTLAKFENYKNQQKQIEKMKESIETLRKFGNLAMNEMFFKRAKSIEKRLEKMEVLDKVSLDKNSIDLSFKMKDRSGKDVLRAKDLEKSFGEKQIFKKSSFLISYSDKVALVGKNGTGKSTLLHMILGEDKDYIGELTLGTGIKIGYIPQNIVFEDKNMTVLDFFLKDNAHTQTDSRKKLAKYGFRGESVFKRIGTLSGGEKVRLLLIKLVQKDVNFLILDEPTNHIDIDTREILEESLETFPGTVLFVSHDRFFINKLATKVLSIKDNKLNIYYGNYDNVKNII
;
A
#
# COMPACT_ATOMS: atom_id res chain seq x y z
N MET A 1 -8.59 3.87 -27.23
CA MET A 1 -8.85 2.46 -27.56
C MET A 1 -8.98 1.71 -26.25
N ILE A 2 -9.90 0.72 -26.14
CA ILE A 2 -9.98 -0.12 -24.92
C ILE A 2 -8.80 -1.08 -24.95
N GLU A 3 -8.08 -1.16 -23.85
CA GLU A 3 -6.90 -2.01 -23.64
C GLU A 3 -7.26 -3.26 -22.85
N ILE A 4 -8.06 -3.06 -21.78
CA ILE A 4 -8.54 -4.12 -20.89
C ILE A 4 -10.03 -3.89 -20.66
N GLU A 5 -10.84 -4.93 -20.85
CA GLU A 5 -12.26 -4.93 -20.55
C GLU A 5 -12.60 -6.17 -19.70
N LEU A 6 -13.16 -5.92 -18.55
CA LEU A 6 -13.60 -6.94 -17.60
C LEU A 6 -15.12 -6.85 -17.48
N ASN A 7 -15.83 -7.92 -17.80
CA ASN A 7 -17.30 -7.96 -17.82
C ASN A 7 -17.82 -8.99 -16.84
N ASN A 8 -18.55 -8.52 -15.82
CA ASN A 8 -19.27 -9.35 -14.84
C ASN A 8 -18.40 -10.46 -14.22
N ILE A 9 -17.17 -10.11 -13.84
CA ILE A 9 -16.20 -11.04 -13.29
C ILE A 9 -16.64 -11.51 -11.91
N LYS A 10 -16.68 -12.84 -11.71
CA LYS A 10 -16.89 -13.48 -10.41
C LYS A 10 -15.72 -14.36 -10.04
N LYS A 11 -15.28 -14.24 -8.78
CA LYS A 11 -14.19 -15.02 -8.23
C LYS A 11 -14.45 -15.37 -6.78
N ASN A 12 -14.33 -16.66 -6.44
CA ASN A 12 -14.55 -17.20 -5.12
C ASN A 12 -13.33 -18.03 -4.68
N TYR A 13 -13.02 -17.98 -3.39
CA TYR A 13 -12.12 -18.92 -2.73
C TYR A 13 -12.89 -19.70 -1.66
N GLY A 14 -13.23 -20.93 -1.97
CA GLY A 14 -14.13 -21.73 -1.16
C GLY A 14 -15.50 -21.05 -1.02
N LEU A 15 -15.88 -20.74 0.21
CA LEU A 15 -17.18 -20.06 0.50
C LEU A 15 -17.10 -18.52 0.44
N LYS A 16 -15.89 -17.95 0.30
CA LYS A 16 -15.74 -16.51 0.29
C LYS A 16 -15.78 -15.95 -1.13
N ASN A 17 -16.79 -15.12 -1.41
CA ASN A 17 -16.85 -14.34 -2.64
C ASN A 17 -15.87 -13.17 -2.54
N ILE A 18 -14.98 -13.04 -3.52
CA ILE A 18 -14.00 -11.96 -3.61
C ILE A 18 -14.42 -10.93 -4.65
N LEU A 19 -14.86 -11.39 -5.84
CA LEU A 19 -15.44 -10.55 -6.87
C LEU A 19 -16.84 -11.07 -7.16
N ASP A 20 -17.82 -10.17 -7.23
CA ASP A 20 -19.21 -10.52 -7.53
C ASP A 20 -19.84 -9.54 -8.53
N GLY A 21 -19.60 -9.83 -9.81
CA GLY A 21 -20.08 -9.01 -10.91
C GLY A 21 -19.21 -7.77 -11.15
N PHE A 22 -17.88 -7.88 -10.94
CA PHE A 22 -16.95 -6.81 -11.17
C PHE A 22 -16.82 -6.49 -12.66
N SER A 23 -17.01 -5.22 -13.04
CA SER A 23 -16.88 -4.76 -14.43
C SER A 23 -16.03 -3.50 -14.48
N LEU A 24 -15.06 -3.45 -15.40
CA LEU A 24 -14.13 -2.34 -15.54
C LEU A 24 -13.58 -2.25 -16.96
N GLU A 25 -13.57 -1.06 -17.52
CA GLU A 25 -12.89 -0.74 -18.77
C GLU A 25 -11.68 0.14 -18.51
N ILE A 26 -10.55 -0.22 -19.12
CA ILE A 26 -9.31 0.56 -19.06
C ILE A 26 -8.87 0.86 -20.49
N LYS A 27 -8.63 2.14 -20.77
CA LYS A 27 -8.19 2.62 -22.08
C LYS A 27 -6.68 2.66 -22.17
N SER A 28 -6.18 2.60 -23.40
CA SER A 28 -4.73 2.69 -23.69
C SER A 28 -4.14 3.98 -23.12
N GLY A 29 -3.02 3.83 -22.38
CA GLY A 29 -2.32 4.93 -21.73
C GLY A 29 -2.96 5.45 -20.43
N GLU A 30 -4.09 4.88 -19.98
CA GLU A 30 -4.64 5.21 -18.65
C GLU A 30 -3.72 4.69 -17.53
N LYS A 31 -3.62 5.47 -16.46
CA LYS A 31 -2.94 5.12 -15.21
C LYS A 31 -3.99 4.97 -14.13
N VAL A 32 -4.30 3.72 -13.79
CA VAL A 32 -5.45 3.36 -12.95
C VAL A 32 -4.98 2.91 -11.58
N ALA A 33 -5.47 3.55 -10.52
CA ALA A 33 -5.32 3.04 -9.16
C ALA A 33 -6.44 2.07 -8.82
N LEU A 34 -6.09 0.91 -8.25
CA LEU A 34 -7.03 0.00 -7.59
C LEU A 34 -6.90 0.16 -6.09
N ILE A 35 -7.95 0.64 -5.44
CA ILE A 35 -7.99 0.87 -4.00
C ILE A 35 -9.11 0.05 -3.35
N GLY A 36 -9.04 -0.15 -2.04
CA GLY A 36 -10.02 -0.90 -1.25
C GLY A 36 -9.37 -1.55 -0.04
N GLN A 37 -10.18 -2.11 0.85
CA GLN A 37 -9.73 -2.75 2.07
C GLN A 37 -8.79 -3.95 1.83
N ASN A 38 -7.99 -4.32 2.84
CA ASN A 38 -7.14 -5.50 2.73
C ASN A 38 -8.00 -6.77 2.61
N GLY A 39 -7.63 -7.62 1.64
CA GLY A 39 -8.37 -8.86 1.35
C GLY A 39 -9.67 -8.70 0.56
N CYS A 40 -9.95 -7.50 -0.03
CA CYS A 40 -11.10 -7.29 -0.93
C CYS A 40 -10.87 -7.85 -2.35
N GLY A 41 -9.62 -8.25 -2.71
CA GLY A 41 -9.33 -8.88 -4.00
C GLY A 41 -8.48 -8.08 -4.98
N LYS A 42 -7.82 -6.99 -4.55
CA LYS A 42 -6.96 -6.17 -5.43
C LYS A 42 -5.88 -6.98 -6.15
N SER A 43 -5.05 -7.69 -5.40
CA SER A 43 -4.00 -8.55 -5.96
C SER A 43 -4.55 -9.72 -6.78
N THR A 44 -5.71 -10.27 -6.38
CA THR A 44 -6.41 -11.29 -7.16
C THR A 44 -6.83 -10.75 -8.53
N LEU A 45 -7.35 -9.52 -8.58
CA LEU A 45 -7.72 -8.87 -9.83
C LEU A 45 -6.51 -8.64 -10.74
N LEU A 46 -5.37 -8.20 -10.20
CA LEU A 46 -4.13 -8.08 -10.98
C LEU A 46 -3.67 -9.44 -11.54
N LYS A 47 -3.74 -10.51 -10.73
CA LYS A 47 -3.42 -11.87 -11.18
C LYS A 47 -4.37 -12.38 -12.28
N ILE A 48 -5.65 -12.02 -12.20
CA ILE A 48 -6.64 -12.32 -13.24
C ILE A 48 -6.30 -11.58 -14.54
N ILE A 49 -5.99 -10.29 -14.48
CA ILE A 49 -5.60 -9.49 -15.66
C ILE A 49 -4.30 -10.03 -16.27
N SER A 50 -3.33 -10.46 -15.46
CA SER A 50 -2.08 -11.04 -15.94
C SER A 50 -2.21 -12.45 -16.50
N GLY A 51 -3.37 -13.10 -16.38
CA GLY A 51 -3.60 -14.50 -16.79
C GLY A 51 -3.00 -15.54 -15.83
N MET A 52 -2.48 -15.12 -14.67
CA MET A 52 -1.94 -16.04 -13.65
C MET A 52 -3.04 -16.77 -12.88
N GLU A 53 -4.27 -16.24 -12.92
CA GLU A 53 -5.40 -16.79 -12.19
C GLU A 53 -6.68 -16.75 -13.04
N ASN A 54 -7.43 -17.85 -13.03
CA ASN A 54 -8.68 -17.96 -13.78
C ASN A 54 -9.87 -17.40 -12.99
N VAL A 55 -10.86 -16.86 -13.71
CA VAL A 55 -12.14 -16.44 -13.15
C VAL A 55 -13.09 -17.64 -13.00
N ASN A 56 -14.08 -17.54 -12.12
CA ASN A 56 -15.15 -18.52 -12.01
C ASN A 56 -16.24 -18.28 -13.07
N SER A 57 -16.54 -17.01 -13.38
CA SER A 57 -17.44 -16.61 -14.48
C SER A 57 -17.17 -15.15 -14.87
N GLY A 58 -17.67 -14.77 -16.05
CA GLY A 58 -17.44 -13.46 -16.67
C GLY A 58 -16.38 -13.53 -17.76
N ASP A 59 -16.24 -12.43 -18.51
CA ASP A 59 -15.40 -12.35 -19.68
C ASP A 59 -14.28 -11.33 -19.50
N ILE A 60 -13.09 -11.68 -19.99
CA ILE A 60 -11.91 -10.82 -19.96
C ILE A 60 -11.46 -10.61 -21.40
N HIS A 61 -11.45 -9.37 -21.84
CA HIS A 61 -10.95 -8.98 -23.14
C HIS A 61 -9.71 -8.08 -22.97
N ILE A 62 -8.59 -8.51 -23.52
CA ILE A 62 -7.36 -7.75 -23.59
C ILE A 62 -7.05 -7.54 -25.06
N ARG A 63 -6.56 -6.36 -25.44
CA ARG A 63 -6.19 -6.04 -26.80
C ARG A 63 -5.28 -7.13 -27.40
N ASN A 64 -5.62 -7.64 -28.57
CA ASN A 64 -4.84 -8.69 -29.24
C ASN A 64 -3.39 -8.22 -29.47
N GLY A 65 -2.45 -9.05 -29.03
CA GLY A 65 -1.00 -8.79 -29.16
C GLY A 65 -0.44 -7.84 -28.09
N ALA A 66 -1.25 -7.37 -27.12
CA ALA A 66 -0.74 -6.58 -26.00
C ALA A 66 0.12 -7.43 -25.06
N THR A 67 1.28 -6.92 -24.72
CA THR A 67 2.20 -7.53 -23.77
C THR A 67 1.91 -7.05 -22.37
N ILE A 68 1.79 -8.00 -21.40
CA ILE A 68 1.47 -7.70 -20.00
C ILE A 68 2.65 -8.12 -19.13
N GLN A 69 3.07 -7.26 -18.23
CA GLN A 69 4.02 -7.62 -17.19
C GLN A 69 3.48 -7.17 -15.82
N MET A 70 3.67 -8.02 -14.82
CA MET A 70 3.25 -7.77 -13.45
C MET A 70 4.47 -7.73 -12.55
N LEU A 71 4.59 -6.63 -11.77
CA LEU A 71 5.52 -6.57 -10.65
C LEU A 71 4.85 -7.25 -9.45
N ASN A 72 5.26 -8.48 -9.18
CA ASN A 72 4.83 -9.19 -7.98
C ASN A 72 5.70 -8.80 -6.80
N GLN A 73 5.11 -8.79 -5.62
CA GLN A 73 5.79 -8.53 -4.36
C GLN A 73 6.95 -9.51 -4.08
N ILE A 74 6.94 -10.69 -4.71
CA ILE A 74 7.93 -11.74 -4.44
C ILE A 74 8.16 -12.60 -5.70
N TYR A 75 9.34 -12.47 -6.29
CA TYR A 75 9.94 -13.52 -7.12
C TYR A 75 10.62 -14.55 -6.20
N GLU A 76 9.83 -15.23 -5.33
CA GLU A 76 10.36 -16.21 -4.36
C GLU A 76 10.84 -17.52 -5.01
N ASN A 77 10.52 -17.76 -6.25
CA ASN A 77 10.74 -19.06 -6.89
C ASN A 77 12.04 -19.18 -7.70
N GLU A 78 12.84 -18.13 -7.83
CA GLU A 78 14.12 -18.26 -8.51
C GLU A 78 15.21 -18.65 -7.50
N LYS A 79 15.34 -19.96 -7.29
CA LYS A 79 16.46 -20.61 -6.59
C LYS A 79 17.78 -20.56 -7.39
N GLU A 80 17.80 -19.83 -8.49
CA GLU A 80 18.98 -19.73 -9.32
C GLU A 80 20.00 -18.78 -8.71
N ASP A 81 21.20 -19.27 -8.55
CA ASP A 81 22.38 -18.56 -8.03
C ASP A 81 22.96 -17.65 -9.14
N VAL A 82 22.08 -16.80 -9.73
CA VAL A 82 22.38 -15.95 -10.89
C VAL A 82 22.77 -14.55 -10.41
N CYS A 83 23.77 -13.94 -11.06
CA CYS A 83 24.09 -12.54 -10.83
C CYS A 83 22.99 -11.61 -11.38
N VAL A 84 22.91 -10.39 -10.84
CA VAL A 84 21.89 -9.40 -11.24
C VAL A 84 21.93 -9.12 -12.75
N ARG A 85 23.11 -9.01 -13.36
CA ARG A 85 23.25 -8.83 -14.80
C ARG A 85 22.61 -9.99 -15.58
N GLY A 86 22.88 -11.23 -15.17
CA GLY A 86 22.26 -12.42 -15.77
C GLY A 86 20.74 -12.45 -15.61
N PHE A 87 20.24 -11.99 -14.48
CA PHE A 87 18.82 -11.84 -14.23
C PHE A 87 18.17 -10.80 -15.16
N LEU A 88 18.79 -9.63 -15.34
CA LEU A 88 18.31 -8.59 -16.26
C LEU A 88 18.37 -9.01 -17.73
N ASN A 89 19.34 -9.85 -18.11
CA ASN A 89 19.45 -10.41 -19.47
C ASN A 89 18.23 -11.24 -19.87
N LYS A 90 17.44 -11.76 -18.92
CA LYS A 90 16.16 -12.42 -19.21
C LYS A 90 15.15 -11.52 -19.94
N ALA A 91 15.31 -10.19 -19.85
CA ALA A 91 14.49 -9.27 -20.63
C ALA A 91 14.75 -9.38 -22.14
N PHE A 92 15.90 -9.89 -22.53
CA PHE A 92 16.37 -9.94 -23.91
C PHE A 92 16.52 -11.37 -24.44
N GLU A 93 15.91 -12.39 -23.77
CA GLU A 93 16.01 -13.80 -24.18
C GLU A 93 15.64 -14.02 -25.66
N GLU A 94 14.57 -13.36 -26.14
CA GLU A 94 14.18 -13.45 -27.55
C GLU A 94 15.25 -12.89 -28.47
N LEU A 95 15.88 -11.77 -28.10
CA LEU A 95 16.95 -11.15 -28.88
C LEU A 95 18.21 -12.01 -28.88
N PHE A 96 18.57 -12.62 -27.75
CA PHE A 96 19.70 -13.55 -27.69
C PHE A 96 19.45 -14.81 -28.53
N CYS A 97 18.20 -15.33 -28.50
CA CYS A 97 17.81 -16.47 -29.35
C CYS A 97 17.93 -16.13 -30.85
N ILE A 98 17.46 -14.94 -31.25
CA ILE A 98 17.59 -14.45 -32.63
C ILE A 98 19.08 -14.30 -33.01
N SER A 99 19.88 -13.69 -32.13
CA SER A 99 21.32 -13.51 -32.37
C SER A 99 22.05 -14.85 -32.50
N SER A 100 21.72 -15.86 -31.72
CA SER A 100 22.27 -17.21 -31.84
C SER A 100 21.93 -17.84 -33.21
N LYS A 101 20.65 -17.73 -33.62
CA LYS A 101 20.21 -18.23 -34.94
C LYS A 101 20.86 -17.50 -36.12
N LEU A 102 21.06 -16.18 -35.97
CA LEU A 102 21.78 -15.41 -37.00
C LEU A 102 23.23 -15.93 -37.18
N ARG A 103 23.91 -16.24 -36.07
CA ARG A 103 25.27 -16.83 -36.13
C ARG A 103 25.27 -18.23 -36.74
N GLU A 104 24.31 -19.08 -36.37
CA GLU A 104 24.15 -20.41 -36.97
C GLU A 104 23.97 -20.31 -38.50
N LEU A 105 23.11 -19.39 -38.98
CA LEU A 105 22.92 -19.16 -40.41
C LEU A 105 24.18 -18.58 -41.08
N GLU A 106 24.95 -17.74 -40.40
CA GLU A 106 26.25 -17.24 -40.89
C GLU A 106 27.28 -18.38 -41.08
N GLU A 107 27.30 -19.32 -40.11
CA GLU A 107 28.12 -20.53 -40.19
C GLU A 107 27.65 -21.43 -41.35
N GLU A 108 26.35 -21.66 -41.51
CA GLU A 108 25.76 -22.45 -42.58
C GLU A 108 26.05 -21.84 -43.99
N MET A 109 26.03 -20.50 -44.11
CA MET A 109 26.41 -19.80 -45.35
C MET A 109 27.88 -19.98 -45.70
N SER A 110 28.73 -20.25 -44.72
CA SER A 110 30.17 -20.42 -44.90
C SER A 110 30.55 -21.83 -45.40
N VAL A 111 29.61 -22.78 -45.41
CA VAL A 111 29.83 -24.19 -45.82
C VAL A 111 29.55 -24.35 -47.29
N PRO A 112 30.55 -24.73 -48.14
CA PRO A 112 30.38 -24.85 -49.60
C PRO A 112 29.31 -25.85 -50.05
N GLU A 113 28.98 -26.83 -49.23
CA GLU A 113 27.99 -27.87 -49.53
C GLU A 113 26.54 -27.35 -49.53
N ASN A 114 26.30 -26.17 -48.98
CA ASN A 114 24.97 -25.55 -48.84
C ASN A 114 24.60 -24.61 -50.01
N GLU A 115 25.38 -24.59 -51.12
CA GLU A 115 25.17 -23.68 -52.27
C GLU A 115 23.74 -23.77 -52.83
N ASN A 116 23.13 -24.94 -52.87
CA ASN A 116 21.74 -25.16 -53.31
C ASN A 116 20.66 -24.62 -52.35
N MET A 117 21.02 -24.32 -51.12
CA MET A 117 20.10 -23.79 -50.07
C MET A 117 20.38 -22.31 -49.76
N LEU A 118 21.42 -21.73 -50.34
CA LEU A 118 21.90 -20.37 -50.03
C LEU A 118 20.79 -19.32 -50.12
N ASP A 119 19.93 -19.37 -51.14
CA ASP A 119 18.81 -18.44 -51.31
C ASP A 119 17.77 -18.52 -50.19
N LYS A 120 17.54 -19.70 -49.62
CA LYS A 120 16.63 -19.88 -48.50
C LYS A 120 17.26 -19.37 -47.21
N ILE A 121 18.53 -19.69 -46.98
CA ILE A 121 19.29 -19.26 -45.80
C ILE A 121 19.37 -17.73 -45.76
N LEU A 122 19.67 -17.07 -46.90
CA LEU A 122 19.73 -15.62 -47.02
C LEU A 122 18.38 -14.94 -46.74
N LYS A 123 17.27 -15.54 -47.23
CA LYS A 123 15.93 -15.00 -46.91
C LYS A 123 15.58 -15.10 -45.43
N GLU A 124 15.93 -16.22 -44.81
CA GLU A 124 15.70 -16.41 -43.38
C GLU A 124 16.58 -15.48 -42.53
N TYR A 125 17.86 -15.34 -42.90
CA TYR A 125 18.79 -14.42 -42.28
C TYR A 125 18.29 -12.97 -42.36
N GLY A 126 17.88 -12.51 -43.55
CA GLY A 126 17.35 -11.16 -43.74
C GLY A 126 16.12 -10.91 -42.87
N ARG A 127 15.17 -11.87 -42.82
CA ARG A 127 13.98 -11.77 -41.97
C ARG A 127 14.32 -11.70 -40.45
N LEU A 128 15.27 -12.50 -39.98
CA LEU A 128 15.70 -12.49 -38.60
C LEU A 128 16.50 -11.22 -38.27
N GLN A 129 17.31 -10.74 -39.17
CA GLN A 129 18.06 -9.49 -39.02
C GLN A 129 17.15 -8.27 -38.96
N ASP A 130 16.13 -8.21 -39.83
CA ASP A 130 15.09 -7.17 -39.75
C ASP A 130 14.36 -7.22 -38.41
N LYS A 131 14.00 -8.42 -37.97
CA LYS A 131 13.33 -8.62 -36.65
C LYS A 131 14.25 -8.21 -35.48
N TYR A 132 15.54 -8.56 -35.55
CA TYR A 132 16.52 -8.18 -34.52
C TYR A 132 16.68 -6.66 -34.43
N THR A 133 16.74 -5.99 -35.56
CA THR A 133 16.84 -4.53 -35.66
C THR A 133 15.58 -3.85 -35.11
N LEU A 134 14.40 -4.35 -35.52
CA LEU A 134 13.11 -3.80 -35.14
C LEU A 134 12.85 -3.92 -33.62
N LEU A 135 13.33 -4.99 -32.99
CA LEU A 135 13.27 -5.22 -31.56
C LEU A 135 14.37 -4.47 -30.77
N GLY A 136 15.27 -3.75 -31.43
CA GLY A 136 16.35 -2.99 -30.82
C GLY A 136 17.51 -3.85 -30.31
N GLY A 137 17.85 -4.92 -31.04
CA GLY A 137 18.90 -5.85 -30.66
C GLY A 137 20.29 -5.21 -30.55
N TYR A 138 20.54 -4.10 -31.25
CA TYR A 138 21.80 -3.35 -31.19
C TYR A 138 21.87 -2.39 -29.99
N ASP A 139 20.72 -2.10 -29.33
CA ASP A 139 20.62 -1.10 -28.27
C ASP A 139 20.55 -1.75 -26.88
N ILE A 140 20.79 -3.07 -26.76
CA ILE A 140 20.63 -3.84 -25.51
C ILE A 140 21.45 -3.24 -24.36
N GLU A 141 22.76 -3.03 -24.59
CA GLU A 141 23.68 -2.51 -23.57
C GLU A 141 23.35 -1.06 -23.19
N GLU A 142 22.98 -0.23 -24.16
CA GLU A 142 22.57 1.16 -23.93
C GLU A 142 21.28 1.21 -23.11
N ASN A 143 20.25 0.45 -23.48
CA ASN A 143 18.98 0.35 -22.74
C ASN A 143 19.20 -0.17 -21.32
N MET A 144 20.04 -1.21 -21.16
CA MET A 144 20.39 -1.75 -19.83
C MET A 144 21.11 -0.70 -18.98
N SER A 145 22.15 -0.06 -19.51
CA SER A 145 22.90 0.99 -18.80
C SER A 145 22.01 2.15 -18.40
N LYS A 146 21.14 2.60 -19.31
CA LYS A 146 20.18 3.69 -19.06
C LYS A 146 19.22 3.34 -17.92
N ILE A 147 18.61 2.16 -17.94
CA ILE A 147 17.65 1.75 -16.90
C ILE A 147 18.36 1.46 -15.57
N CYS A 148 19.54 0.81 -15.60
CA CYS A 148 20.34 0.59 -14.38
C CYS A 148 20.77 1.91 -13.73
N SER A 149 21.24 2.87 -14.52
CA SER A 149 21.57 4.22 -14.04
C SER A 149 20.36 4.92 -13.44
N MET A 150 19.22 4.85 -14.13
CA MET A 150 17.96 5.41 -13.66
C MET A 150 17.49 4.78 -12.33
N LEU A 151 17.67 3.49 -12.11
CA LEU A 151 17.29 2.76 -10.90
C LEU A 151 18.39 2.70 -9.83
N HIS A 152 19.47 3.47 -10.01
CA HIS A 152 20.62 3.45 -9.11
C HIS A 152 21.17 2.04 -8.86
N ILE A 153 21.16 1.20 -9.90
CA ILE A 153 21.78 -0.13 -9.88
C ILE A 153 23.25 0.06 -10.29
N SER A 154 24.17 -0.05 -9.33
CA SER A 154 25.59 0.13 -9.56
C SER A 154 26.23 -1.09 -10.23
N ASP A 155 27.39 -0.92 -10.87
CA ASP A 155 28.15 -2.03 -11.48
C ASP A 155 28.52 -3.10 -10.44
N ASN A 156 28.82 -2.71 -9.21
CA ASN A 156 29.05 -3.65 -8.12
C ASN A 156 27.82 -4.51 -7.85
N MET A 157 26.63 -3.90 -7.87
CA MET A 157 25.36 -4.60 -7.66
C MET A 157 25.03 -5.52 -8.86
N LEU A 158 25.35 -5.14 -10.09
CA LEU A 158 25.18 -5.99 -11.29
C LEU A 158 25.95 -7.31 -11.20
N ASN A 159 27.09 -7.30 -10.53
CA ASN A 159 27.96 -8.48 -10.35
C ASN A 159 27.60 -9.29 -9.10
N GLN A 160 26.72 -8.81 -8.21
CA GLN A 160 26.27 -9.55 -7.04
C GLN A 160 25.22 -10.59 -7.42
N LYS A 161 25.11 -11.64 -6.59
CA LYS A 161 24.04 -12.63 -6.72
C LYS A 161 22.72 -12.02 -6.25
N TYR A 162 21.65 -12.25 -7.03
CA TYR A 162 20.32 -11.73 -6.73
C TYR A 162 19.82 -12.07 -5.32
N ASN A 163 20.16 -13.24 -4.82
CA ASN A 163 19.71 -13.71 -3.50
C ASN A 163 20.29 -12.90 -2.33
N PHE A 164 21.44 -12.26 -2.48
CA PHE A 164 22.08 -11.44 -1.45
C PHE A 164 21.59 -9.99 -1.39
N LEU A 165 20.72 -9.60 -2.33
CA LEU A 165 20.15 -8.27 -2.35
C LEU A 165 19.14 -8.08 -1.21
N SER A 166 19.10 -6.87 -0.67
CA SER A 166 18.03 -6.42 0.24
C SER A 166 16.67 -6.37 -0.48
N GLY A 167 15.58 -6.34 0.27
CA GLY A 167 14.22 -6.26 -0.31
C GLY A 167 14.03 -5.10 -1.28
N GLY A 168 14.50 -3.90 -0.91
CA GLY A 168 14.42 -2.72 -1.78
C GLY A 168 15.29 -2.83 -3.03
N GLU A 169 16.48 -3.43 -2.93
CA GLU A 169 17.33 -3.71 -4.10
C GLU A 169 16.70 -4.71 -5.04
N LYS A 170 16.09 -5.77 -4.52
CA LYS A 170 15.32 -6.75 -5.31
C LYS A 170 14.17 -6.07 -6.06
N THR A 171 13.42 -5.18 -5.38
CA THR A 171 12.33 -4.43 -6.03
C THR A 171 12.86 -3.56 -7.17
N ARG A 172 13.99 -2.86 -7.00
CA ARG A 172 14.62 -2.06 -8.06
C ARG A 172 15.07 -2.92 -9.26
N VAL A 173 15.67 -4.08 -8.99
CA VAL A 173 16.12 -5.00 -10.06
C VAL A 173 14.93 -5.60 -10.81
N ASN A 174 13.87 -5.99 -10.11
CA ASN A 174 12.64 -6.49 -10.73
C ASN A 174 11.97 -5.41 -11.59
N LEU A 175 11.91 -4.18 -11.09
CA LEU A 175 11.40 -3.06 -11.86
C LEU A 175 12.25 -2.80 -13.12
N ALA A 176 13.58 -2.90 -13.01
CA ALA A 176 14.49 -2.81 -14.17
C ALA A 176 14.16 -3.88 -15.21
N LEU A 177 14.01 -5.13 -14.80
CA LEU A 177 13.65 -6.25 -15.69
C LEU A 177 12.36 -5.97 -16.47
N ILE A 178 11.33 -5.50 -15.76
CA ILE A 178 10.02 -5.20 -16.36
C ILE A 178 10.12 -4.04 -17.35
N LEU A 179 10.83 -2.97 -16.99
CA LEU A 179 10.99 -1.79 -17.85
C LEU A 179 11.80 -2.10 -19.10
N LEU A 180 12.79 -3.01 -19.00
CA LEU A 180 13.56 -3.49 -20.15
C LEU A 180 12.68 -4.24 -21.15
N LYS A 181 11.66 -4.97 -20.69
CA LYS A 181 10.68 -5.67 -21.54
C LYS A 181 9.72 -4.73 -22.28
N LYS A 182 9.57 -3.48 -21.84
CA LYS A 182 8.69 -2.45 -22.41
C LYS A 182 7.25 -2.94 -22.68
N PRO A 183 6.53 -3.50 -21.68
CA PRO A 183 5.21 -4.06 -21.91
C PRO A 183 4.19 -2.97 -22.27
N ASP A 184 3.11 -3.34 -22.99
CA ASP A 184 1.99 -2.42 -23.27
C ASP A 184 1.18 -2.13 -22.01
N ILE A 185 1.03 -3.16 -21.14
CA ILE A 185 0.29 -3.11 -19.90
C ILE A 185 1.22 -3.46 -18.73
N LEU A 186 1.36 -2.53 -17.80
CA LEU A 186 2.16 -2.66 -16.59
C LEU A 186 1.25 -2.79 -15.36
N LEU A 187 1.37 -3.91 -14.64
CA LEU A 187 0.63 -4.16 -13.42
C LEU A 187 1.58 -4.06 -12.23
N LEU A 188 1.28 -3.16 -11.28
CA LEU A 188 2.11 -2.89 -10.12
C LEU A 188 1.33 -3.22 -8.83
N ASP A 189 1.78 -4.24 -8.09
CA ASP A 189 1.20 -4.63 -6.81
C ASP A 189 2.11 -4.17 -5.68
N GLU A 190 1.68 -3.14 -4.94
CA GLU A 190 2.39 -2.50 -3.84
C GLU A 190 3.86 -2.14 -4.17
N PRO A 191 4.12 -1.43 -5.29
CA PRO A 191 5.48 -1.15 -5.76
C PRO A 191 6.24 -0.19 -4.84
N THR A 192 5.54 0.50 -3.96
CA THR A 192 6.08 1.50 -3.02
C THR A 192 6.64 0.89 -1.74
N ASN A 193 6.31 -0.39 -1.45
CA ASN A 193 6.78 -1.05 -0.24
C ASN A 193 8.30 -1.24 -0.24
N HIS A 194 8.93 -0.96 0.89
CA HIS A 194 10.38 -1.08 1.11
C HIS A 194 11.27 -0.14 0.29
N LEU A 195 10.67 0.80 -0.46
CA LEU A 195 11.42 1.84 -1.17
C LEU A 195 11.67 3.04 -0.23
N ASP A 196 12.88 3.59 -0.31
CA ASP A 196 13.17 4.88 0.30
C ASP A 196 12.60 6.03 -0.55
N ILE A 197 12.60 7.22 0.00
CA ILE A 197 11.96 8.39 -0.61
C ILE A 197 12.55 8.70 -2.00
N ASP A 198 13.87 8.59 -2.17
CA ASP A 198 14.54 8.82 -3.46
C ASP A 198 14.08 7.80 -4.51
N SER A 199 13.97 6.53 -4.12
CA SER A 199 13.48 5.47 -5.00
C SER A 199 12.00 5.62 -5.34
N LEU A 200 11.19 6.16 -4.42
CA LEU A 200 9.78 6.49 -4.66
C LEU A 200 9.63 7.62 -5.68
N GLU A 201 10.36 8.72 -5.52
CA GLU A 201 10.34 9.84 -6.47
C GLU A 201 10.76 9.38 -7.88
N PHE A 202 11.73 8.50 -7.93
CA PHE A 202 12.16 7.91 -9.18
C PHE A 202 11.09 7.00 -9.82
N LEU A 203 10.41 6.15 -9.02
CA LEU A 203 9.29 5.33 -9.50
C LEU A 203 8.15 6.21 -10.04
N GLU A 204 7.84 7.33 -9.38
CA GLU A 204 6.87 8.32 -9.87
C GLU A 204 7.23 8.83 -11.25
N ASP A 205 8.48 9.26 -11.44
CA ASP A 205 8.95 9.79 -12.72
C ASP A 205 8.87 8.76 -13.84
N ILE A 206 9.19 7.48 -13.55
CA ILE A 206 9.03 6.40 -14.51
C ILE A 206 7.58 6.22 -14.89
N VAL A 207 6.69 6.07 -13.92
CA VAL A 207 5.27 5.84 -14.17
C VAL A 207 4.64 7.02 -14.91
N LEU A 208 5.02 8.25 -14.57
CA LEU A 208 4.56 9.46 -15.27
C LEU A 208 4.95 9.47 -16.75
N LYS A 209 6.19 9.08 -17.06
CA LYS A 209 6.74 9.06 -18.43
C LYS A 209 6.34 7.80 -19.22
N TYR A 210 5.79 6.80 -18.55
CA TYR A 210 5.39 5.56 -19.19
C TYR A 210 4.24 5.78 -20.17
N LYS A 211 4.41 5.34 -21.42
CA LYS A 211 3.42 5.55 -22.50
C LYS A 211 2.33 4.49 -22.54
N GLY A 212 2.61 3.29 -21.98
CA GLY A 212 1.65 2.20 -21.90
C GLY A 212 0.60 2.41 -20.81
N THR A 213 -0.30 1.45 -20.70
CA THR A 213 -1.32 1.41 -19.66
C THR A 213 -0.73 0.91 -18.35
N VAL A 214 -1.07 1.54 -17.22
CA VAL A 214 -0.56 1.14 -15.91
C VAL A 214 -1.74 0.90 -14.96
N VAL A 215 -1.74 -0.25 -14.28
CA VAL A 215 -2.69 -0.55 -13.21
C VAL A 215 -1.91 -0.73 -11.92
N ILE A 216 -2.24 0.04 -10.91
CA ILE A 216 -1.48 0.17 -9.67
C ILE A 216 -2.34 -0.18 -8.47
N VAL A 217 -1.87 -1.09 -7.65
CA VAL A 217 -2.34 -1.27 -6.27
C VAL A 217 -1.29 -0.66 -5.36
N SER A 218 -1.65 0.35 -4.58
CA SER A 218 -0.75 0.94 -3.58
C SER A 218 -1.54 1.56 -2.44
N HIS A 219 -0.92 1.60 -1.28
CA HIS A 219 -1.39 2.33 -0.11
C HIS A 219 -0.70 3.68 0.06
N ASP A 220 0.24 4.04 -0.79
CA ASP A 220 0.89 5.35 -0.80
C ASP A 220 0.02 6.38 -1.53
N ARG A 221 -0.68 7.20 -0.72
CA ARG A 221 -1.61 8.23 -1.22
C ARG A 221 -0.91 9.29 -2.04
N TYR A 222 0.30 9.70 -1.64
CA TYR A 222 1.07 10.73 -2.32
C TYR A 222 1.52 10.25 -3.71
N PHE A 223 1.98 9.00 -3.78
CA PHE A 223 2.31 8.34 -5.04
C PHE A 223 1.11 8.26 -5.97
N LEU A 224 -0.03 7.74 -5.48
CA LEU A 224 -1.24 7.62 -6.28
C LEU A 224 -1.73 8.99 -6.76
N ASP A 225 -1.74 10.00 -5.90
CA ASP A 225 -2.22 11.33 -6.24
C ASP A 225 -1.43 11.96 -7.39
N LYS A 226 -0.12 11.70 -7.44
CA LYS A 226 0.78 12.23 -8.47
C LYS A 226 0.69 11.49 -9.80
N VAL A 227 0.52 10.16 -9.79
CA VAL A 227 0.72 9.35 -11.00
C VAL A 227 -0.56 8.88 -11.67
N VAL A 228 -1.71 8.79 -10.96
CA VAL A 228 -2.93 8.22 -11.54
C VAL A 228 -3.89 9.28 -12.06
N ASN A 229 -4.65 8.89 -13.10
CA ASN A 229 -5.70 9.73 -13.68
C ASN A 229 -7.10 9.10 -13.57
N LYS A 230 -7.18 7.88 -13.03
CA LYS A 230 -8.43 7.16 -12.78
C LYS A 230 -8.25 6.31 -11.53
N THR A 231 -9.23 6.39 -10.63
CA THR A 231 -9.23 5.63 -9.39
C THR A 231 -10.43 4.70 -9.37
N VAL A 232 -10.22 3.44 -9.01
CA VAL A 232 -11.24 2.39 -8.93
C VAL A 232 -11.26 1.85 -7.51
N LEU A 233 -12.36 2.07 -6.80
CA LEU A 233 -12.60 1.50 -5.48
C LEU A 233 -13.25 0.13 -5.64
N LEU A 234 -12.59 -0.89 -5.11
CA LEU A 234 -13.12 -2.26 -5.01
C LEU A 234 -13.81 -2.42 -3.65
N GLU A 235 -15.13 -2.46 -3.68
CA GLU A 235 -15.99 -2.60 -2.50
C GLU A 235 -17.08 -3.64 -2.78
N ASP A 236 -17.29 -4.58 -1.85
CA ASP A 236 -18.27 -5.67 -1.96
C ASP A 236 -18.20 -6.46 -3.29
N GLY A 237 -16.98 -6.63 -3.81
CA GLY A 237 -16.71 -7.35 -5.05
C GLY A 237 -17.08 -6.57 -6.33
N LYS A 238 -17.45 -5.29 -6.22
CA LYS A 238 -17.85 -4.40 -7.33
C LYS A 238 -16.86 -3.25 -7.51
N ALA A 239 -16.88 -2.64 -8.72
CA ALA A 239 -16.06 -1.49 -9.05
C ALA A 239 -16.85 -0.19 -8.93
N ASN A 240 -16.37 0.75 -8.10
CA ASN A 240 -16.80 2.13 -8.10
C ASN A 240 -15.72 2.97 -8.79
N ILE A 241 -16.05 3.61 -9.91
CA ILE A 241 -15.08 4.32 -10.77
C ILE A 241 -15.14 5.82 -10.52
N TYR A 242 -13.94 6.43 -10.40
CA TYR A 242 -13.72 7.86 -10.23
C TYR A 242 -12.71 8.33 -11.27
N LEU A 243 -13.11 9.31 -12.10
CA LEU A 243 -12.27 9.84 -13.18
C LEU A 243 -11.40 10.98 -12.64
N GLY A 244 -10.39 10.63 -11.89
CA GLY A 244 -9.47 11.55 -11.25
C GLY A 244 -8.40 10.83 -10.42
N ASN A 245 -7.51 11.65 -9.81
CA ASN A 245 -6.48 11.19 -8.91
C ASN A 245 -7.06 10.78 -7.54
N TYR A 246 -6.18 10.44 -6.60
CA TYR A 246 -6.59 9.96 -5.28
C TYR A 246 -7.31 11.05 -4.46
N SER A 247 -6.86 12.30 -4.50
CA SER A 247 -7.52 13.43 -3.80
C SER A 247 -8.93 13.67 -4.34
N TYR A 248 -9.11 13.68 -5.65
CA TYR A 248 -10.44 13.76 -6.28
C TYR A 248 -11.36 12.61 -5.85
N PHE A 249 -10.81 11.39 -5.78
CA PHE A 249 -11.56 10.23 -5.30
C PHE A 249 -12.10 10.47 -3.88
N LEU A 250 -11.27 10.94 -2.94
CA LEU A 250 -11.69 11.16 -1.56
C LEU A 250 -12.86 12.15 -1.47
N GLU A 251 -12.75 13.30 -2.14
CA GLU A 251 -13.79 14.32 -2.15
C GLU A 251 -15.10 13.83 -2.78
N GLU A 252 -15.00 13.13 -3.90
CA GLU A 252 -16.17 12.63 -4.63
C GLU A 252 -16.83 11.45 -3.91
N ASP A 253 -16.07 10.57 -3.27
CA ASP A 253 -16.60 9.46 -2.48
C ASP A 253 -17.34 9.95 -1.24
N GLU A 254 -16.79 10.94 -0.54
CA GLU A 254 -17.47 11.59 0.57
C GLU A 254 -18.78 12.26 0.11
N ARG A 255 -18.75 12.98 -0.99
CA ARG A 255 -19.94 13.61 -1.58
C ARG A 255 -21.01 12.57 -1.94
N ARG A 256 -20.64 11.45 -2.58
CA ARG A 256 -21.56 10.36 -2.94
C ARG A 256 -22.14 9.68 -1.71
N THR A 257 -21.32 9.47 -0.69
CA THR A 257 -21.73 8.85 0.58
C THR A 257 -22.72 9.74 1.33
N LEU A 258 -22.47 11.04 1.41
CA LEU A 258 -23.40 12.01 2.00
C LEU A 258 -24.73 12.06 1.23
N ALA A 259 -24.70 12.09 -0.09
CA ALA A 259 -25.90 12.07 -0.91
C ALA A 259 -26.73 10.77 -0.72
N LYS A 260 -26.06 9.61 -0.66
CA LYS A 260 -26.73 8.33 -0.36
C LYS A 260 -27.38 8.36 1.03
N PHE A 261 -26.69 8.90 2.03
CA PHE A 261 -27.22 9.03 3.39
C PHE A 261 -28.45 9.95 3.45
N GLU A 262 -28.41 11.10 2.80
CA GLU A 262 -29.55 11.99 2.72
C GLU A 262 -30.76 11.34 2.03
N ASN A 263 -30.54 10.64 0.93
CA ASN A 263 -31.58 9.89 0.23
C ASN A 263 -32.18 8.80 1.12
N TYR A 264 -31.34 8.03 1.83
CA TYR A 264 -31.81 7.04 2.81
C TYR A 264 -32.64 7.69 3.92
N LYS A 265 -32.15 8.79 4.51
CA LYS A 265 -32.88 9.52 5.57
C LYS A 265 -34.23 10.07 5.10
N ASN A 266 -34.28 10.60 3.88
CA ASN A 266 -35.52 11.10 3.28
C ASN A 266 -36.51 9.95 3.01
N GLN A 267 -36.03 8.81 2.51
CA GLN A 267 -36.87 7.63 2.30
C GLN A 267 -37.42 7.10 3.64
N GLN A 268 -36.59 7.01 4.68
CA GLN A 268 -37.04 6.56 6.02
C GLN A 268 -38.15 7.46 6.55
N LYS A 269 -38.01 8.80 6.42
CA LYS A 269 -39.07 9.74 6.80
C LYS A 269 -40.36 9.54 5.99
N GLN A 270 -40.26 9.19 4.71
CA GLN A 270 -41.43 8.88 3.88
C GLN A 270 -42.11 7.56 4.33
N ILE A 271 -41.31 6.53 4.62
CA ILE A 271 -41.79 5.24 5.14
C ILE A 271 -42.52 5.44 6.47
N GLU A 272 -41.94 6.22 7.39
CA GLU A 272 -42.56 6.56 8.68
C GLU A 272 -43.91 7.26 8.50
N LYS A 273 -43.97 8.32 7.70
CA LYS A 273 -45.23 9.02 7.39
C LYS A 273 -46.29 8.13 6.76
N MET A 274 -45.90 7.20 5.87
CA MET A 274 -46.82 6.23 5.29
C MET A 274 -47.34 5.27 6.36
N LYS A 275 -46.50 4.77 7.27
CA LYS A 275 -46.93 3.91 8.39
C LYS A 275 -47.88 4.62 9.32
N GLU A 276 -47.58 5.86 9.71
CA GLU A 276 -48.48 6.69 10.53
C GLU A 276 -49.83 6.94 9.87
N SER A 277 -49.80 7.23 8.53
CA SER A 277 -51.04 7.42 7.75
C SER A 277 -51.90 6.14 7.68
N ILE A 278 -51.27 4.97 7.52
CA ILE A 278 -51.96 3.68 7.55
C ILE A 278 -52.60 3.45 8.91
N GLU A 279 -51.87 3.67 9.98
CA GLU A 279 -52.38 3.51 11.34
C GLU A 279 -53.55 4.47 11.66
N THR A 280 -53.43 5.71 11.24
CA THR A 280 -54.45 6.73 11.40
C THR A 280 -55.72 6.38 10.60
N LEU A 281 -55.56 5.97 9.34
CA LEU A 281 -56.69 5.54 8.48
C LEU A 281 -57.38 4.30 9.06
N ARG A 282 -56.65 3.34 9.61
CA ARG A 282 -57.22 2.16 10.27
C ARG A 282 -57.98 2.53 11.56
N LYS A 283 -57.46 3.45 12.37
CA LYS A 283 -58.16 4.00 13.55
C LYS A 283 -59.48 4.68 13.15
N PHE A 284 -59.47 5.55 12.14
CA PHE A 284 -60.68 6.19 11.66
C PHE A 284 -61.67 5.20 11.03
N GLY A 285 -61.16 4.20 10.29
CA GLY A 285 -62.02 3.13 9.75
C GLY A 285 -62.77 2.36 10.83
N ASN A 286 -62.10 2.05 11.92
CA ASN A 286 -62.71 1.39 13.08
C ASN A 286 -63.73 2.27 13.78
N LEU A 287 -63.43 3.56 14.00
CA LEU A 287 -64.30 4.52 14.67
C LEU A 287 -65.56 4.85 13.84
N ALA A 288 -65.41 5.04 12.54
CA ALA A 288 -66.47 5.46 11.64
C ALA A 288 -67.19 4.27 10.96
N MET A 289 -66.79 3.02 11.21
CA MET A 289 -67.26 1.79 10.53
C MET A 289 -67.32 1.94 8.97
N ASN A 290 -66.33 2.63 8.39
CA ASN A 290 -66.34 2.98 6.99
C ASN A 290 -65.23 2.26 6.21
N GLU A 291 -65.62 1.36 5.29
CA GLU A 291 -64.71 0.56 4.46
C GLU A 291 -63.76 1.39 3.60
N MET A 292 -64.14 2.63 3.26
CA MET A 292 -63.32 3.48 2.39
C MET A 292 -61.96 3.80 2.99
N PHE A 293 -61.87 3.98 4.32
CA PHE A 293 -60.61 4.20 5.05
C PHE A 293 -59.72 2.96 5.00
N PHE A 294 -60.26 1.76 5.12
CA PHE A 294 -59.48 0.52 4.98
C PHE A 294 -58.97 0.32 3.57
N LYS A 295 -59.77 0.65 2.54
CA LYS A 295 -59.31 0.59 1.13
C LYS A 295 -58.16 1.54 0.86
N ARG A 296 -58.20 2.77 1.43
CA ARG A 296 -57.11 3.74 1.33
C ARG A 296 -55.86 3.26 2.08
N ALA A 297 -56.00 2.76 3.30
CA ALA A 297 -54.89 2.18 4.06
C ALA A 297 -54.19 1.06 3.27
N LYS A 298 -54.97 0.12 2.71
CA LYS A 298 -54.49 -0.99 1.88
C LYS A 298 -53.76 -0.51 0.60
N SER A 299 -54.22 0.61 0.03
CA SER A 299 -53.54 1.22 -1.14
C SER A 299 -52.14 1.77 -0.77
N ILE A 300 -52.02 2.41 0.39
CA ILE A 300 -50.72 2.92 0.90
C ILE A 300 -49.80 1.75 1.27
N GLU A 301 -50.33 0.68 1.86
CA GLU A 301 -49.57 -0.55 2.17
C GLU A 301 -48.99 -1.18 0.92
N LYS A 302 -49.80 -1.35 -0.14
CA LYS A 302 -49.32 -1.86 -1.41
C LYS A 302 -48.22 -0.99 -2.05
N ARG A 303 -48.29 0.33 -1.82
CA ARG A 303 -47.24 1.26 -2.28
C ARG A 303 -45.97 1.10 -1.45
N LEU A 304 -46.08 0.90 -0.15
CA LEU A 304 -44.96 0.64 0.74
C LEU A 304 -44.26 -0.69 0.42
N GLU A 305 -45.05 -1.76 0.16
CA GLU A 305 -44.53 -3.09 -0.24
C GLU A 305 -43.77 -3.08 -1.58
N LYS A 306 -44.17 -2.19 -2.50
CA LYS A 306 -43.49 -2.03 -3.80
C LYS A 306 -42.32 -1.09 -3.76
N MET A 307 -42.07 -0.41 -2.64
CA MET A 307 -41.00 0.54 -2.51
C MET A 307 -39.69 -0.22 -2.30
N GLU A 308 -38.74 0.01 -3.19
CA GLU A 308 -37.38 -0.51 -3.06
C GLU A 308 -36.72 0.18 -1.86
N VAL A 309 -36.46 -0.56 -0.81
CA VAL A 309 -35.86 0.00 0.42
C VAL A 309 -34.38 0.14 0.22
N LEU A 310 -33.88 1.37 0.37
CA LEU A 310 -32.44 1.65 0.30
C LEU A 310 -31.72 1.03 1.52
N ASP A 311 -30.54 0.50 1.28
CA ASP A 311 -29.70 -0.02 2.34
C ASP A 311 -29.28 1.08 3.32
N LYS A 312 -29.12 0.70 4.59
CA LYS A 312 -28.68 1.62 5.63
C LYS A 312 -27.25 2.07 5.35
N VAL A 313 -27.07 3.31 4.94
CA VAL A 313 -25.76 3.93 4.82
C VAL A 313 -25.32 4.39 6.21
N SER A 314 -24.19 3.89 6.69
CA SER A 314 -23.55 4.36 7.91
C SER A 314 -22.55 5.46 7.54
N LEU A 315 -22.74 6.65 8.07
CA LEU A 315 -21.72 7.73 8.03
C LEU A 315 -20.61 7.49 9.06
N ASP A 316 -20.84 6.60 10.02
CA ASP A 316 -19.80 6.20 10.94
C ASP A 316 -18.77 5.35 10.15
N LYS A 317 -17.84 6.01 9.48
CA LYS A 317 -16.49 5.45 9.32
C LYS A 317 -16.15 5.04 10.75
N ASN A 318 -15.92 3.75 11.00
CA ASN A 318 -15.65 3.21 12.33
C ASN A 318 -14.65 4.12 13.06
N SER A 319 -15.16 5.17 13.72
CA SER A 319 -14.33 6.11 14.46
C SER A 319 -13.76 5.33 15.63
N ILE A 320 -12.53 4.92 15.47
CA ILE A 320 -11.77 4.28 16.53
C ILE A 320 -11.21 5.42 17.37
N ASP A 321 -11.79 5.61 18.56
CA ASP A 321 -11.34 6.63 19.50
C ASP A 321 -10.11 6.14 20.25
N LEU A 322 -8.92 6.42 19.71
CA LEU A 322 -7.62 6.19 20.35
C LEU A 322 -7.17 7.44 21.12
N SER A 323 -7.97 7.93 22.04
CA SER A 323 -7.56 9.06 22.87
C SER A 323 -6.53 8.62 23.92
N PHE A 324 -5.30 9.10 23.77
CA PHE A 324 -4.24 8.93 24.77
C PHE A 324 -4.48 9.86 25.97
N LYS A 325 -4.53 9.26 27.16
CA LYS A 325 -4.57 10.03 28.42
C LYS A 325 -3.19 10.01 29.05
N MET A 326 -2.54 11.14 29.05
CA MET A 326 -1.25 11.31 29.71
C MET A 326 -1.48 11.81 31.14
N LYS A 327 -0.96 11.10 32.14
CA LYS A 327 -1.05 11.51 33.55
C LYS A 327 0.08 12.44 33.93
N ASP A 328 1.31 12.11 33.49
CA ASP A 328 2.51 12.83 33.86
C ASP A 328 3.18 13.45 32.61
N ARG A 329 3.45 14.75 32.68
CA ARG A 329 4.20 15.46 31.65
C ARG A 329 5.71 15.14 31.79
N SER A 330 6.40 14.91 30.68
CA SER A 330 7.88 14.86 30.65
C SER A 330 8.53 16.22 30.88
N GLY A 331 9.83 16.21 31.18
CA GLY A 331 10.64 17.43 31.16
C GLY A 331 10.63 18.11 29.79
N LYS A 332 11.16 19.34 29.72
CA LYS A 332 11.22 20.13 28.48
C LYS A 332 12.09 19.44 27.40
N ASP A 333 13.24 18.92 27.80
CA ASP A 333 14.16 18.17 26.94
C ASP A 333 13.79 16.69 27.06
N VAL A 334 13.39 16.07 25.95
CA VAL A 334 12.96 14.66 25.91
C VAL A 334 14.11 13.74 25.51
N LEU A 335 14.86 14.14 24.49
CA LEU A 335 16.04 13.40 24.01
C LEU A 335 17.11 14.38 23.56
N ARG A 336 18.30 14.23 24.09
CA ARG A 336 19.47 15.02 23.72
C ARG A 336 20.60 14.11 23.25
N ALA A 337 21.12 14.37 22.08
CA ALA A 337 22.34 13.78 21.54
C ALA A 337 23.42 14.87 21.44
N LYS A 338 24.66 14.55 21.85
CA LYS A 338 25.79 15.42 21.73
C LYS A 338 27.00 14.64 21.22
N ASP A 339 27.58 15.13 20.11
CA ASP A 339 28.73 14.53 19.44
C ASP A 339 28.63 13.02 19.25
N LEU A 340 27.43 12.58 18.82
CA LEU A 340 27.08 11.18 18.64
C LEU A 340 27.81 10.59 17.44
N GLU A 341 28.56 9.50 17.66
CA GLU A 341 29.24 8.74 16.61
C GLU A 341 28.94 7.25 16.77
N LYS A 342 28.74 6.56 15.64
CA LYS A 342 28.52 5.11 15.59
C LYS A 342 29.19 4.53 14.37
N SER A 343 29.86 3.39 14.55
CA SER A 343 30.45 2.59 13.46
C SER A 343 30.20 1.11 13.68
N PHE A 344 30.10 0.34 12.59
CA PHE A 344 30.11 -1.11 12.60
C PHE A 344 31.34 -1.58 11.80
N GLY A 345 32.39 -2.02 12.51
CA GLY A 345 33.67 -2.29 11.91
C GLY A 345 34.21 -1.04 11.18
N GLU A 346 34.54 -1.13 9.93
CA GLU A 346 35.03 -0.01 9.10
C GLU A 346 33.92 0.93 8.62
N LYS A 347 32.65 0.51 8.69
CA LYS A 347 31.52 1.30 8.19
C LYS A 347 31.07 2.30 9.24
N GLN A 348 31.35 3.59 9.02
CA GLN A 348 30.83 4.66 9.85
C GLN A 348 29.38 4.96 9.52
N ILE A 349 28.50 4.93 10.54
CA ILE A 349 27.06 5.20 10.42
C ILE A 349 26.76 6.64 10.78
N PHE A 350 27.24 7.11 11.94
CA PHE A 350 27.08 8.49 12.37
C PHE A 350 28.42 9.15 12.64
N LYS A 351 28.55 10.41 12.20
CA LYS A 351 29.70 11.31 12.45
C LYS A 351 29.20 12.44 13.32
N LYS A 352 29.92 12.75 14.43
CA LYS A 352 29.72 13.91 15.32
C LYS A 352 28.38 14.64 15.11
N SER A 353 27.33 14.02 15.51
CA SER A 353 25.96 14.54 15.29
C SER A 353 25.39 15.00 16.63
N SER A 354 24.77 16.19 16.64
CA SER A 354 24.14 16.72 17.85
C SER A 354 22.75 17.22 17.52
N PHE A 355 21.74 16.81 18.32
CA PHE A 355 20.35 17.24 18.13
C PHE A 355 19.60 17.23 19.45
N LEU A 356 18.46 17.94 19.49
CA LEU A 356 17.58 18.03 20.64
C LEU A 356 16.13 17.84 20.21
N ILE A 357 15.43 16.91 20.87
CA ILE A 357 13.98 16.72 20.75
C ILE A 357 13.34 17.22 22.04
N SER A 358 12.41 18.14 21.91
CA SER A 358 11.71 18.77 23.01
C SER A 358 10.33 18.18 23.23
N TYR A 359 9.73 18.50 24.36
CA TYR A 359 8.34 18.09 24.68
C TYR A 359 7.36 18.54 23.60
N SER A 360 6.42 17.64 23.26
CA SER A 360 5.40 17.85 22.24
C SER A 360 5.92 17.96 20.80
N ASP A 361 7.22 17.74 20.55
CA ASP A 361 7.74 17.62 19.19
C ASP A 361 7.21 16.32 18.54
N LYS A 362 6.83 16.42 17.27
CA LYS A 362 6.56 15.27 16.40
C LYS A 362 7.65 15.22 15.35
N VAL A 363 8.61 14.31 15.54
CA VAL A 363 9.85 14.26 14.78
C VAL A 363 9.82 13.08 13.81
N ALA A 364 9.88 13.37 12.51
CA ALA A 364 10.07 12.34 11.49
C ALA A 364 11.56 12.07 11.29
N LEU A 365 12.00 10.82 11.43
CA LEU A 365 13.36 10.38 11.09
C LEU A 365 13.38 9.88 9.65
N VAL A 366 14.08 10.61 8.78
CA VAL A 366 14.15 10.31 7.34
C VAL A 366 15.58 10.04 6.90
N GLY A 367 15.75 9.24 5.86
CA GLY A 367 17.05 8.89 5.29
C GLY A 367 16.96 7.66 4.41
N LYS A 368 17.95 7.42 3.56
CA LYS A 368 18.04 6.24 2.68
C LYS A 368 18.01 4.94 3.47
N ASN A 369 17.71 3.84 2.80
CA ASN A 369 17.79 2.53 3.42
C ASN A 369 19.25 2.20 3.79
N GLY A 370 19.45 1.64 4.98
CA GLY A 370 20.78 1.27 5.49
C GLY A 370 21.62 2.43 6.03
N THR A 371 21.05 3.65 6.22
CA THR A 371 21.76 4.80 6.81
C THR A 371 21.79 4.78 8.33
N GLY A 372 21.13 3.83 9.00
CA GLY A 372 21.18 3.68 10.45
C GLY A 372 19.94 4.19 11.19
N LYS A 373 18.77 4.35 10.51
CA LYS A 373 17.52 4.78 11.18
C LYS A 373 17.18 3.86 12.36
N SER A 374 17.05 2.55 12.14
CA SER A 374 16.76 1.58 13.21
C SER A 374 17.88 1.50 14.23
N THR A 375 19.16 1.68 13.82
CA THR A 375 20.29 1.75 14.76
C THR A 375 20.11 2.90 15.75
N LEU A 376 19.72 4.08 15.29
CA LEU A 376 19.44 5.22 16.17
C LEU A 376 18.30 4.90 17.15
N LEU A 377 17.21 4.25 16.67
CA LEU A 377 16.12 3.85 17.56
C LEU A 377 16.57 2.84 18.62
N HIS A 378 17.38 1.81 18.27
CA HIS A 378 17.94 0.85 19.23
C HIS A 378 18.87 1.51 20.25
N MET A 379 19.65 2.52 19.84
CA MET A 379 20.47 3.31 20.76
C MET A 379 19.60 4.10 21.75
N ILE A 380 18.50 4.74 21.29
CA ILE A 380 17.56 5.48 22.14
C ILE A 380 16.86 4.55 23.13
N LEU A 381 16.51 3.32 22.68
CA LEU A 381 15.90 2.30 23.54
C LEU A 381 16.89 1.69 24.54
N GLY A 382 18.19 1.98 24.42
CA GLY A 382 19.26 1.46 25.28
C GLY A 382 19.65 0.00 24.99
N GLU A 383 19.22 -0.53 23.85
CA GLU A 383 19.55 -1.87 23.36
C GLU A 383 20.95 -1.92 22.76
N ASP A 384 21.39 -0.84 22.10
CA ASP A 384 22.75 -0.65 21.60
C ASP A 384 23.43 0.46 22.40
N LYS A 385 24.50 0.11 23.11
CA LYS A 385 25.32 1.03 23.95
C LYS A 385 26.71 1.27 23.40
N ASP A 386 27.05 0.67 22.28
CA ASP A 386 28.35 0.79 21.64
C ASP A 386 28.37 2.00 20.70
N TYR A 387 28.51 3.20 21.26
CA TYR A 387 28.64 4.48 20.54
C TYR A 387 29.52 5.47 21.29
N ILE A 388 30.02 6.48 20.59
CA ILE A 388 30.81 7.58 21.16
C ILE A 388 29.90 8.81 21.25
N GLY A 389 30.11 9.63 22.28
CA GLY A 389 29.29 10.82 22.56
C GLY A 389 28.27 10.59 23.65
N GLU A 390 27.31 11.51 23.77
CA GLU A 390 26.29 11.48 24.80
C GLU A 390 24.89 11.33 24.13
N LEU A 391 24.11 10.37 24.62
CA LEU A 391 22.68 10.20 24.27
C LEU A 391 21.91 10.09 25.58
N THR A 392 21.13 11.12 25.92
CA THR A 392 20.46 11.22 27.22
C THR A 392 18.96 11.44 27.04
N LEU A 393 18.19 10.65 27.78
CA LEU A 393 16.74 10.83 27.95
C LEU A 393 16.47 11.85 29.05
N GLY A 394 15.47 12.68 28.85
CA GLY A 394 15.02 13.65 29.84
C GLY A 394 14.39 13.00 31.08
N THR A 395 14.04 13.83 32.06
CA THR A 395 13.43 13.38 33.32
C THR A 395 11.96 12.98 33.09
N GLY A 396 11.53 11.89 33.75
CA GLY A 396 10.15 11.42 33.73
C GLY A 396 9.70 10.83 32.38
N ILE A 397 10.64 10.42 31.53
CA ILE A 397 10.31 9.81 30.21
C ILE A 397 9.82 8.38 30.40
N LYS A 398 8.65 8.11 29.81
CA LYS A 398 8.03 6.78 29.70
C LYS A 398 7.87 6.45 28.22
N ILE A 399 8.74 5.58 27.71
CA ILE A 399 8.79 5.23 26.28
C ILE A 399 7.72 4.19 25.96
N GLY A 400 7.01 4.41 24.85
CA GLY A 400 6.23 3.41 24.13
C GLY A 400 6.84 3.14 22.77
N TYR A 401 7.10 1.89 22.45
CA TYR A 401 7.75 1.50 21.18
C TYR A 401 6.87 0.59 20.33
N ILE A 402 6.76 0.91 19.04
CA ILE A 402 6.17 0.06 18.01
C ILE A 402 7.28 -0.29 17.03
N PRO A 403 7.73 -1.56 17.01
CA PRO A 403 8.76 -2.03 16.08
C PRO A 403 8.20 -2.22 14.67
N GLN A 404 9.07 -2.18 13.67
CA GLN A 404 8.74 -2.48 12.28
C GLN A 404 8.11 -3.87 12.13
N ASN A 405 8.72 -4.89 12.75
CA ASN A 405 8.21 -6.25 12.78
C ASN A 405 7.58 -6.54 14.14
N ILE A 406 6.24 -6.60 14.17
CA ILE A 406 5.50 -6.89 15.38
C ILE A 406 5.51 -8.40 15.64
N VAL A 407 6.27 -8.81 16.64
CA VAL A 407 6.31 -10.21 17.10
C VAL A 407 5.68 -10.28 18.50
N PHE A 408 4.68 -11.13 18.63
CA PHE A 408 4.08 -11.44 19.93
C PHE A 408 4.68 -12.75 20.47
N GLU A 409 4.95 -12.80 21.78
CA GLU A 409 5.53 -13.95 22.46
C GLU A 409 4.65 -15.21 22.30
N ASP A 410 3.34 -15.05 22.46
CA ASP A 410 2.38 -16.13 22.29
C ASP A 410 1.40 -15.84 21.15
N LYS A 411 1.61 -16.50 20.02
CA LYS A 411 0.76 -16.39 18.83
C LYS A 411 -0.60 -17.09 18.97
N ASN A 412 -0.75 -17.99 19.94
CA ASN A 412 -1.98 -18.75 20.17
C ASN A 412 -2.97 -18.03 21.09
N MET A 413 -2.49 -17.05 21.84
CA MET A 413 -3.33 -16.21 22.71
C MET A 413 -4.39 -15.48 21.91
N THR A 414 -5.59 -15.31 22.48
CA THR A 414 -6.64 -14.49 21.87
C THR A 414 -6.37 -13.01 22.10
N VAL A 415 -6.97 -12.13 21.27
CA VAL A 415 -6.92 -10.68 21.45
C VAL A 415 -7.45 -10.30 22.85
N LEU A 416 -8.53 -10.94 23.30
CA LEU A 416 -9.12 -10.70 24.62
C LEU A 416 -8.18 -11.09 25.75
N ASP A 417 -7.56 -12.27 25.68
CA ASP A 417 -6.64 -12.75 26.73
C ASP A 417 -5.39 -11.88 26.82
N PHE A 418 -4.85 -11.46 25.64
CA PHE A 418 -3.72 -10.54 25.58
C PHE A 418 -4.04 -9.21 26.26
N PHE A 419 -5.26 -8.70 26.07
CA PHE A 419 -5.70 -7.47 26.68
C PHE A 419 -5.92 -7.60 28.20
N LEU A 420 -6.40 -8.75 28.67
CA LEU A 420 -6.63 -9.04 30.08
C LEU A 420 -5.33 -9.27 30.86
N LYS A 421 -4.27 -9.79 30.21
CA LYS A 421 -3.00 -10.15 30.87
C LYS A 421 -2.38 -8.99 31.66
N ASP A 422 -2.51 -7.76 31.15
CA ASP A 422 -1.89 -6.55 31.73
C ASP A 422 -2.91 -5.67 32.48
N ASN A 423 -4.18 -6.09 32.58
CA ASN A 423 -5.26 -5.23 33.09
C ASN A 423 -6.17 -5.97 34.07
N ALA A 424 -6.38 -5.36 35.24
CA ALA A 424 -7.38 -5.83 36.25
C ALA A 424 -8.83 -5.51 35.84
N HIS A 425 -9.17 -5.63 34.55
CA HIS A 425 -10.52 -5.34 34.06
C HIS A 425 -11.38 -6.61 33.95
N THR A 426 -12.70 -6.45 34.07
CA THR A 426 -13.63 -7.55 33.77
C THR A 426 -13.64 -7.85 32.28
N GLN A 427 -13.99 -9.08 31.88
CA GLN A 427 -14.13 -9.44 30.46
C GLN A 427 -15.07 -8.51 29.70
N THR A 428 -16.16 -8.09 30.36
CA THR A 428 -17.17 -7.20 29.78
C THR A 428 -16.61 -5.81 29.49
N ASP A 429 -15.82 -5.24 30.40
CA ASP A 429 -15.18 -3.93 30.19
C ASP A 429 -14.08 -3.99 29.16
N SER A 430 -13.33 -5.09 29.14
CA SER A 430 -12.31 -5.35 28.13
C SER A 430 -12.90 -5.43 26.72
N ARG A 431 -14.03 -6.14 26.56
CA ARG A 431 -14.75 -6.20 25.27
C ARG A 431 -15.27 -4.84 24.83
N LYS A 432 -15.84 -4.04 25.77
CA LYS A 432 -16.29 -2.67 25.47
C LYS A 432 -15.13 -1.78 24.99
N LYS A 433 -13.97 -1.88 25.63
CA LYS A 433 -12.77 -1.15 25.24
C LYS A 433 -12.24 -1.63 23.88
N LEU A 434 -12.09 -2.93 23.69
CA LEU A 434 -11.65 -3.51 22.43
C LEU A 434 -12.58 -3.15 21.27
N ALA A 435 -13.90 -3.08 21.52
CA ALA A 435 -14.88 -2.66 20.51
C ALA A 435 -14.68 -1.21 20.03
N LYS A 436 -14.24 -0.30 20.92
CA LYS A 436 -13.88 1.07 20.55
C LYS A 436 -12.69 1.13 19.60
N TYR A 437 -11.83 0.12 19.64
CA TYR A 437 -10.62 0.01 18.81
C TYR A 437 -10.79 -0.92 17.61
N GLY A 438 -12.04 -1.22 17.24
CA GLY A 438 -12.36 -2.01 16.05
C GLY A 438 -12.35 -3.52 16.23
N PHE A 439 -12.11 -4.04 17.45
CA PHE A 439 -12.26 -5.48 17.75
C PHE A 439 -13.67 -5.74 18.30
N ARG A 440 -14.62 -6.08 17.39
CA ARG A 440 -16.05 -6.29 17.72
C ARG A 440 -16.48 -7.74 17.51
N GLY A 441 -17.48 -8.18 18.27
CA GLY A 441 -18.08 -9.52 18.13
C GLY A 441 -17.05 -10.64 18.28
N GLU A 442 -16.94 -11.52 17.29
CA GLU A 442 -16.03 -12.65 17.29
C GLU A 442 -14.56 -12.28 17.09
N SER A 443 -14.26 -11.07 16.59
CA SER A 443 -12.88 -10.65 16.34
C SER A 443 -12.02 -10.59 17.62
N VAL A 444 -12.64 -10.42 18.80
CA VAL A 444 -11.93 -10.44 20.09
C VAL A 444 -11.38 -11.82 20.46
N PHE A 445 -11.92 -12.88 19.86
CA PHE A 445 -11.48 -14.27 20.06
C PHE A 445 -10.50 -14.76 19.00
N LYS A 446 -10.19 -13.94 17.99
CA LYS A 446 -9.15 -14.28 17.02
C LYS A 446 -7.83 -14.50 17.74
N ARG A 447 -7.06 -15.50 17.28
CA ARG A 447 -5.69 -15.71 17.76
C ARG A 447 -4.79 -14.62 17.19
N ILE A 448 -3.87 -14.12 18.00
CA ILE A 448 -2.94 -13.04 17.62
C ILE A 448 -2.13 -13.42 16.37
N GLY A 449 -1.77 -14.69 16.25
CA GLY A 449 -1.04 -15.19 15.08
C GLY A 449 -1.79 -15.05 13.75
N THR A 450 -3.13 -14.98 13.77
CA THR A 450 -3.98 -14.86 12.57
C THR A 450 -4.35 -13.41 12.23
N LEU A 451 -3.91 -12.44 13.06
CA LEU A 451 -4.19 -11.02 12.83
C LEU A 451 -3.42 -10.48 11.63
N SER A 452 -4.09 -9.61 10.86
CA SER A 452 -3.43 -8.81 9.83
C SER A 452 -2.39 -7.83 10.42
N GLY A 453 -1.51 -7.29 9.60
CA GLY A 453 -0.54 -6.28 10.04
C GLY A 453 -1.21 -5.10 10.73
N GLY A 454 -2.27 -4.54 10.14
CA GLY A 454 -3.03 -3.44 10.72
C GLY A 454 -3.74 -3.80 12.04
N GLU A 455 -4.32 -5.01 12.16
CA GLU A 455 -4.89 -5.49 13.41
C GLU A 455 -3.83 -5.61 14.52
N LYS A 456 -2.61 -6.04 14.18
CA LYS A 456 -1.48 -6.11 15.13
C LYS A 456 -1.03 -4.72 15.60
N VAL A 457 -0.88 -3.76 14.68
CA VAL A 457 -0.57 -2.36 15.03
C VAL A 457 -1.64 -1.79 15.94
N ARG A 458 -2.92 -1.95 15.62
CA ARG A 458 -4.03 -1.51 16.47
C ARG A 458 -3.97 -2.12 17.87
N LEU A 459 -3.71 -3.42 17.96
CA LEU A 459 -3.62 -4.11 19.26
C LEU A 459 -2.48 -3.56 20.13
N LEU A 460 -1.31 -3.26 19.51
CA LEU A 460 -0.21 -2.61 20.23
C LEU A 460 -0.53 -1.18 20.64
N LEU A 461 -1.17 -0.39 19.77
CA LEU A 461 -1.62 0.97 20.13
C LEU A 461 -2.55 0.97 21.33
N ILE A 462 -3.51 0.04 21.37
CA ILE A 462 -4.41 -0.13 22.54
C ILE A 462 -3.60 -0.38 23.81
N LYS A 463 -2.58 -1.25 23.73
CA LYS A 463 -1.70 -1.53 24.86
C LYS A 463 -0.91 -0.29 25.31
N LEU A 464 -0.44 0.52 24.35
CA LEU A 464 0.29 1.75 24.64
C LEU A 464 -0.61 2.86 25.23
N VAL A 465 -1.85 2.99 24.71
CA VAL A 465 -2.85 3.93 25.27
C VAL A 465 -3.16 3.64 26.75
N GLN A 466 -3.06 2.38 27.17
CA GLN A 466 -3.30 1.99 28.58
C GLN A 466 -2.09 2.24 29.47
N LYS A 467 -0.89 2.26 28.90
CA LYS A 467 0.31 2.64 29.61
C LYS A 467 0.42 4.16 29.61
N ASP A 468 0.85 4.72 30.72
CA ASP A 468 1.06 6.16 30.86
C ASP A 468 2.34 6.60 30.11
N VAL A 469 2.29 6.51 28.77
CA VAL A 469 3.39 6.79 27.85
C VAL A 469 3.39 8.28 27.51
N ASN A 470 4.58 8.93 27.54
CA ASN A 470 4.73 10.33 27.15
C ASN A 470 5.76 10.56 26.02
N PHE A 471 6.47 9.49 25.60
CA PHE A 471 7.34 9.49 24.44
C PHE A 471 7.09 8.24 23.59
N LEU A 472 6.53 8.42 22.39
CA LEU A 472 6.28 7.34 21.44
C LEU A 472 7.41 7.26 20.42
N ILE A 473 7.90 6.04 20.20
CA ILE A 473 8.87 5.70 19.16
C ILE A 473 8.20 4.69 18.22
N LEU A 474 8.16 5.01 16.91
CA LEU A 474 7.48 4.21 15.91
C LEU A 474 8.46 3.91 14.76
N ASP A 475 8.66 2.64 14.44
CA ASP A 475 9.52 2.21 13.33
C ASP A 475 8.66 1.69 12.17
N GLU A 476 8.53 2.48 11.10
CA GLU A 476 7.71 2.20 9.89
C GLU A 476 6.27 1.73 10.22
N PRO A 477 5.50 2.48 11.03
CA PRO A 477 4.20 2.03 11.52
C PRO A 477 3.12 1.97 10.43
N THR A 478 3.37 2.59 9.27
CA THR A 478 2.46 2.64 8.11
C THR A 478 2.62 1.46 7.16
N ASN A 479 3.63 0.61 7.35
CA ASN A 479 3.88 -0.53 6.47
C ASN A 479 2.84 -1.64 6.70
N HIS A 480 2.35 -2.21 5.60
CA HIS A 480 1.40 -3.34 5.59
C HIS A 480 0.05 -3.08 6.28
N ILE A 481 -0.29 -1.82 6.54
CA ILE A 481 -1.60 -1.45 7.06
C ILE A 481 -2.47 -0.85 5.96
N ASP A 482 -3.79 -1.09 6.05
CA ASP A 482 -4.76 -0.51 5.12
C ASP A 482 -4.98 0.98 5.39
N ILE A 483 -5.61 1.64 4.43
CA ILE A 483 -5.86 3.08 4.47
C ILE A 483 -6.67 3.46 5.71
N ASP A 484 -7.72 2.69 6.05
CA ASP A 484 -8.59 2.97 7.21
C ASP A 484 -7.79 2.91 8.52
N THR A 485 -6.96 1.87 8.69
CA THR A 485 -6.10 1.74 9.89
C THR A 485 -5.06 2.85 9.96
N ARG A 486 -4.55 3.30 8.80
CA ARG A 486 -3.59 4.41 8.72
C ARG A 486 -4.23 5.72 9.14
N GLU A 487 -5.45 6.03 8.71
CA GLU A 487 -6.20 7.23 9.14
C GLU A 487 -6.38 7.25 10.66
N ILE A 488 -6.75 6.13 11.25
CA ILE A 488 -6.90 6.00 12.71
C ILE A 488 -5.57 6.26 13.43
N LEU A 489 -4.47 5.71 12.92
CA LEU A 489 -3.14 5.94 13.47
C LEU A 489 -2.76 7.42 13.38
N GLU A 490 -2.98 8.06 12.24
CA GLU A 490 -2.73 9.48 12.01
C GLU A 490 -3.48 10.35 13.01
N GLU A 491 -4.81 10.18 13.14
CA GLU A 491 -5.65 10.94 14.07
C GLU A 491 -5.22 10.73 15.52
N SER A 492 -4.87 9.50 15.89
CA SER A 492 -4.43 9.16 17.23
C SER A 492 -3.10 9.84 17.59
N LEU A 493 -2.17 9.89 16.64
CA LEU A 493 -0.87 10.54 16.82
C LEU A 493 -0.97 12.06 16.74
N GLU A 494 -1.89 12.59 15.94
CA GLU A 494 -2.15 14.04 15.87
C GLU A 494 -2.66 14.58 17.20
N THR A 495 -3.55 13.84 17.86
CA THR A 495 -4.12 14.20 19.17
C THR A 495 -3.24 13.81 20.37
N PHE A 496 -2.17 13.04 20.14
CA PHE A 496 -1.27 12.62 21.21
C PHE A 496 -0.55 13.83 21.86
N PRO A 497 -0.71 14.07 23.18
CA PRO A 497 -0.17 15.25 23.83
C PRO A 497 1.33 15.17 24.16
N GLY A 498 1.94 13.98 23.99
CA GLY A 498 3.36 13.74 24.25
C GLY A 498 4.24 13.97 23.02
N THR A 499 5.49 13.52 23.13
CA THR A 499 6.49 13.59 22.06
C THR A 499 6.44 12.32 21.21
N VAL A 500 6.60 12.46 19.89
CA VAL A 500 6.63 11.34 18.95
C VAL A 500 7.91 11.40 18.13
N LEU A 501 8.65 10.29 18.07
CA LEU A 501 9.71 10.07 17.10
C LEU A 501 9.31 8.90 16.21
N PHE A 502 9.25 9.11 14.91
CA PHE A 502 8.81 8.06 14.00
C PHE A 502 9.69 7.99 12.75
N VAL A 503 9.97 6.77 12.32
CA VAL A 503 10.54 6.47 11.01
C VAL A 503 9.39 6.19 10.07
N SER A 504 9.35 6.87 8.93
CA SER A 504 8.41 6.54 7.86
C SER A 504 8.94 6.98 6.51
N HIS A 505 8.57 6.24 5.48
CA HIS A 505 8.75 6.60 4.07
C HIS A 505 7.45 7.17 3.47
N ASP A 506 6.35 7.16 4.22
CA ASP A 506 5.07 7.73 3.82
C ASP A 506 5.10 9.26 3.95
N ARG A 507 5.27 9.94 2.82
CA ARG A 507 5.34 11.42 2.77
C ARG A 507 4.06 12.10 3.24
N PHE A 508 2.90 11.49 2.99
CA PHE A 508 1.62 12.02 3.47
C PHE A 508 1.56 11.98 5.00
N PHE A 509 1.96 10.85 5.58
CA PHE A 509 2.05 10.67 7.03
C PHE A 509 3.03 11.65 7.66
N ILE A 510 4.22 11.83 7.06
CA ILE A 510 5.21 12.80 7.53
C ILE A 510 4.65 14.22 7.44
N ASN A 511 4.05 14.61 6.31
CA ASN A 511 3.51 15.96 6.13
C ASN A 511 2.38 16.31 7.11
N LYS A 512 1.54 15.33 7.43
CA LYS A 512 0.42 15.51 8.35
C LYS A 512 0.87 15.66 9.81
N LEU A 513 1.89 14.91 10.22
CA LEU A 513 2.26 14.79 11.64
C LEU A 513 3.51 15.57 12.03
N ALA A 514 4.53 15.63 11.17
CA ALA A 514 5.84 16.14 11.57
C ALA A 514 5.84 17.64 11.83
N THR A 515 6.33 18.03 12.99
CA THR A 515 6.70 19.41 13.32
C THR A 515 8.18 19.67 13.06
N LYS A 516 9.00 18.60 13.06
CA LYS A 516 10.42 18.61 12.76
C LYS A 516 10.80 17.37 11.96
N VAL A 517 11.84 17.49 11.15
CA VAL A 517 12.42 16.38 10.39
C VAL A 517 13.87 16.20 10.83
N LEU A 518 14.21 15.00 11.28
CA LEU A 518 15.58 14.57 11.58
C LEU A 518 16.09 13.77 10.38
N SER A 519 16.99 14.35 9.59
CA SER A 519 17.53 13.74 8.38
C SER A 519 18.89 13.10 8.62
N ILE A 520 19.10 11.91 8.05
CA ILE A 520 20.41 11.25 7.98
C ILE A 520 20.95 11.41 6.56
N LYS A 521 21.92 12.31 6.40
CA LYS A 521 22.61 12.58 5.13
C LYS A 521 24.11 12.65 5.36
N ASP A 522 24.91 12.00 4.51
CA ASP A 522 26.38 11.96 4.60
C ASP A 522 26.89 11.53 6.00
N ASN A 523 26.20 10.56 6.59
CA ASN A 523 26.47 10.05 7.95
C ASN A 523 26.30 11.10 9.06
N LYS A 524 25.57 12.18 8.83
CA LYS A 524 25.24 13.21 9.82
C LYS A 524 23.75 13.26 10.08
N LEU A 525 23.40 13.51 11.34
CA LEU A 525 22.04 13.75 11.79
C LEU A 525 21.81 15.25 11.85
N ASN A 526 20.89 15.75 11.03
CA ASN A 526 20.51 17.15 10.98
C ASN A 526 19.03 17.30 11.28
N ILE A 527 18.66 18.23 12.16
CA ILE A 527 17.27 18.51 12.50
C ILE A 527 16.80 19.79 11.78
N TYR A 528 15.63 19.69 11.16
CA TYR A 528 15.00 20.79 10.43
C TYR A 528 13.59 21.03 11.00
N TYR A 529 13.16 22.30 11.01
CA TYR A 529 11.82 22.67 11.44
C TYR A 529 10.84 22.62 10.26
N GLY A 530 9.67 22.07 10.47
CA GLY A 530 8.63 21.92 9.46
C GLY A 530 8.37 20.46 9.07
N ASN A 531 7.48 20.27 8.10
CA ASN A 531 7.11 18.97 7.54
C ASN A 531 8.04 18.60 6.36
N TYR A 532 7.76 17.46 5.71
CA TYR A 532 8.57 16.96 4.59
C TYR A 532 8.64 17.96 3.42
N ASP A 533 7.51 18.54 3.01
CA ASP A 533 7.47 19.45 1.86
C ASP A 533 8.29 20.73 2.08
N ASN A 534 8.40 21.17 3.33
CA ASN A 534 9.21 22.34 3.70
C ASN A 534 10.73 22.07 3.58
N VAL A 535 11.13 20.82 3.77
CA VAL A 535 12.56 20.46 3.89
C VAL A 535 13.08 19.57 2.76
N LYS A 536 12.23 19.04 1.91
CA LYS A 536 12.59 18.09 0.82
C LYS A 536 13.73 18.57 -0.09
N ASN A 537 13.85 19.87 -0.31
CA ASN A 537 14.91 20.44 -1.16
C ASN A 537 16.25 20.59 -0.42
N ILE A 538 16.28 20.36 0.91
CA ILE A 538 17.45 20.53 1.77
C ILE A 538 18.00 19.14 2.16
N ILE A 539 17.10 18.20 2.39
CA ILE A 539 17.42 16.80 2.74
C ILE A 539 17.67 15.96 1.50
#